data_b223a0cf5c780db2a7a0fd6dd9dac924
#
_entry.id   b223a0cf5c780db2a7a0fd6dd9dac924
#
_cell.length_a   1.000
_cell.length_b   1.000
_cell.length_c   1.000
_cell.angle_alpha   90.00
_cell.angle_beta   90.00
_cell.angle_gamma   90.00
#
_symmetry.space_group_name_H-M   'P 1'
#
loop_
_entity.id
_entity.type
_entity.pdbx_description
1 polymer ?
#
loop_
_entity_poly.entity_id
_entity_poly.type
_entity_poly.pdbx_seq_one_letter_code
_entity_poly.pdbx_strand_id
1 'polypeptide(L)'
;LSLRESLEREGFTSTGIMSYSVKYASAFYGPFRDAAASTPTHGDRSSHQMDIRSGYSEAILEASLDVAEGADIVMIKPASAYLDVVREVSNAIERPVAVYNVSGDYSMVMAAAEDEPSRQKMVTEIFHSFKRAGAGIIVSYHTREAVSKNWF
;
A
#
# COMPACT_ATOMS: atom_id res chain seq x y z
N LEU A 1 7.57 14.22 11.21
CA LEU A 1 8.21 14.68 12.46
C LEU A 1 7.17 15.18 13.47
N SER A 2 6.32 16.14 13.10
CA SER A 2 5.32 16.75 14.01
C SER A 2 4.33 15.75 14.61
N LEU A 3 3.95 14.68 13.87
CA LEU A 3 3.04 13.67 14.36
C LEU A 3 3.70 12.83 15.47
N ARG A 4 4.93 12.39 15.29
CA ARG A 4 5.70 11.65 16.31
C ARG A 4 5.86 12.51 17.57
N GLU A 5 6.32 13.75 17.41
CA GLU A 5 6.51 14.68 18.53
C GLU A 5 5.20 14.93 19.30
N SER A 6 4.07 15.03 18.58
CA SER A 6 2.78 15.22 19.24
C SER A 6 2.34 13.98 20.02
N LEU A 7 2.52 12.77 19.46
CA LEU A 7 2.23 11.53 20.18
C LEU A 7 3.07 11.38 21.45
N GLU A 8 4.38 11.67 21.35
CA GLU A 8 5.29 11.61 22.49
C GLU A 8 4.89 12.63 23.58
N ARG A 9 4.61 13.88 23.20
CA ARG A 9 4.20 14.92 24.14
C ARG A 9 2.91 14.60 24.87
N GLU A 10 1.95 13.96 24.20
CA GLU A 10 0.67 13.55 24.77
C GLU A 10 0.73 12.19 25.50
N GLY A 11 1.93 11.58 25.61
CA GLY A 11 2.14 10.32 26.32
C GLY A 11 1.81 9.05 25.53
N PHE A 12 1.53 9.15 24.24
CA PHE A 12 1.25 7.99 23.36
C PHE A 12 2.54 7.38 22.80
N THR A 13 3.50 7.13 23.65
CA THR A 13 4.86 6.66 23.27
C THR A 13 4.88 5.29 22.60
N SER A 14 3.87 4.44 22.84
CA SER A 14 3.75 3.11 22.23
C SER A 14 2.91 3.09 20.96
N THR A 15 2.42 4.24 20.49
CA THR A 15 1.60 4.31 19.28
C THR A 15 2.50 4.32 18.04
N GLY A 16 2.40 3.28 17.21
CA GLY A 16 3.13 3.18 15.95
C GLY A 16 2.56 4.08 14.85
N ILE A 17 3.42 4.55 13.95
CA ILE A 17 3.07 5.34 12.78
C ILE A 17 3.31 4.50 11.52
N MET A 18 2.25 4.26 10.74
CA MET A 18 2.36 3.69 9.39
C MET A 18 2.19 4.84 8.38
N SER A 19 3.26 5.16 7.68
CA SER A 19 3.22 6.21 6.67
C SER A 19 2.85 5.66 5.29
N TYR A 20 2.05 6.42 4.53
CA TYR A 20 1.84 6.19 3.09
C TYR A 20 3.01 6.77 2.30
N SER A 21 4.22 6.31 2.58
CA SER A 21 5.49 6.87 2.12
C SER A 21 5.61 6.87 0.59
N VAL A 22 5.23 5.76 -0.05
CA VAL A 22 5.38 5.58 -1.50
C VAL A 22 3.99 5.46 -2.13
N LYS A 23 3.44 6.60 -2.53
CA LYS A 23 2.07 6.67 -3.07
C LYS A 23 2.03 7.27 -4.45
N TYR A 24 1.74 6.44 -5.44
CA TYR A 24 1.63 6.84 -6.84
C TYR A 24 0.27 7.43 -7.19
N ALA A 25 0.23 8.34 -8.18
CA ALA A 25 -1.00 8.92 -8.75
C ALA A 25 -1.68 7.89 -9.68
N SER A 26 -2.11 6.78 -9.12
CA SER A 26 -2.56 5.60 -9.84
C SER A 26 -4.03 5.67 -10.26
N ALA A 27 -4.34 5.11 -11.44
CA ALA A 27 -5.70 4.87 -11.90
C ALA A 27 -6.42 3.75 -11.11
N PHE A 28 -5.67 2.87 -10.42
CA PHE A 28 -6.24 1.76 -9.62
C PHE A 28 -7.03 2.22 -8.39
N TYR A 29 -7.08 3.54 -8.11
CA TYR A 29 -7.94 4.08 -7.05
C TYR A 29 -9.38 4.37 -7.51
N GLY A 30 -9.71 4.21 -8.79
CA GLY A 30 -11.01 4.56 -9.35
C GLY A 30 -12.20 4.06 -8.54
N PRO A 31 -12.39 2.75 -8.33
CA PRO A 31 -13.55 2.21 -7.62
C PRO A 31 -13.73 2.77 -6.20
N PHE A 32 -12.63 3.04 -5.47
CA PHE A 32 -12.70 3.67 -4.16
C PHE A 32 -13.11 5.14 -4.25
N ARG A 33 -12.58 5.88 -5.22
CA ARG A 33 -12.92 7.31 -5.39
C ARG A 33 -14.40 7.50 -5.67
N ASP A 34 -14.97 6.64 -6.51
CA ASP A 34 -16.39 6.65 -6.84
C ASP A 34 -17.24 6.31 -5.60
N ALA A 35 -16.89 5.25 -4.88
CA ALA A 35 -17.61 4.82 -3.67
C ALA A 35 -17.51 5.83 -2.52
N ALA A 36 -16.38 6.53 -2.37
CA ALA A 36 -16.14 7.48 -1.28
C ALA A 36 -16.46 8.93 -1.65
N ALA A 37 -17.00 9.19 -2.84
CA ALA A 37 -17.23 10.54 -3.39
C ALA A 37 -15.99 11.45 -3.23
N SER A 38 -14.79 10.87 -3.38
CA SER A 38 -13.50 11.51 -3.13
C SER A 38 -12.76 11.88 -4.42
N THR A 39 -13.47 11.90 -5.55
CA THR A 39 -12.92 12.36 -6.82
C THR A 39 -12.61 13.86 -6.70
N PRO A 40 -11.41 14.32 -7.09
CA PRO A 40 -11.07 15.74 -7.05
C PRO A 40 -12.07 16.56 -7.88
N THR A 41 -12.52 17.66 -7.31
CA THR A 41 -13.42 18.59 -8.03
C THR A 41 -12.71 19.38 -9.12
N HIS A 42 -11.36 19.50 -9.03
CA HIS A 42 -10.51 20.18 -10.01
C HIS A 42 -9.18 19.43 -10.14
N GLY A 43 -8.72 19.21 -11.37
CA GLY A 43 -7.44 18.57 -11.67
C GLY A 43 -7.38 17.10 -11.24
N ASP A 44 -6.17 16.63 -11.08
CA ASP A 44 -5.85 15.29 -10.59
C ASP A 44 -4.94 15.36 -9.35
N ARG A 45 -4.52 14.22 -8.81
CA ARG A 45 -3.64 14.16 -7.64
C ARG A 45 -2.15 14.09 -7.99
N SER A 46 -1.79 14.29 -9.25
CA SER A 46 -0.39 14.23 -9.70
C SER A 46 0.49 15.35 -9.09
N SER A 47 -0.13 16.40 -8.57
CA SER A 47 0.59 17.51 -7.89
C SER A 47 1.19 17.14 -6.54
N HIS A 48 0.78 16.03 -5.92
CA HIS A 48 1.21 15.62 -4.57
C HIS A 48 1.32 14.10 -4.38
N GLN A 49 1.19 13.34 -5.45
CA GLN A 49 1.47 11.91 -5.48
C GLN A 49 2.52 11.64 -6.54
N MET A 50 3.30 10.59 -6.34
CA MET A 50 4.39 10.24 -7.25
C MET A 50 3.88 9.95 -8.65
N ASP A 51 4.64 10.37 -9.65
CA ASP A 51 4.36 10.03 -11.05
C ASP A 51 4.53 8.52 -11.26
N ILE A 52 3.57 7.90 -11.95
CA ILE A 52 3.61 6.45 -12.27
C ILE A 52 4.82 6.06 -13.12
N ARG A 53 5.50 7.03 -13.72
CA ARG A 53 6.72 6.86 -14.52
C ARG A 53 8.00 7.03 -13.72
N SER A 54 7.90 7.49 -12.45
CA SER A 54 9.06 7.67 -11.57
C SER A 54 9.76 6.34 -11.30
N GLY A 55 11.08 6.39 -11.29
CA GLY A 55 11.90 5.25 -10.88
C GLY A 55 11.99 5.08 -9.34
N TYR A 56 12.80 4.13 -8.92
CA TYR A 56 12.92 3.74 -7.51
C TYR A 56 13.54 4.80 -6.60
N SER A 57 14.37 5.70 -7.14
CA SER A 57 15.13 6.67 -6.34
C SER A 57 14.21 7.60 -5.55
N GLU A 58 13.11 8.08 -6.15
CA GLU A 58 12.12 8.89 -5.47
C GLU A 58 11.42 8.09 -4.37
N ALA A 59 11.01 6.84 -4.66
CA ALA A 59 10.35 5.97 -3.71
C ALA A 59 11.23 5.68 -2.48
N ILE A 60 12.52 5.42 -2.68
CA ILE A 60 13.48 5.18 -1.60
C ILE A 60 13.71 6.47 -0.80
N LEU A 61 13.80 7.62 -1.47
CA LEU A 61 13.97 8.91 -0.79
C LEU A 61 12.79 9.22 0.11
N GLU A 62 11.56 9.14 -0.40
CA GLU A 62 10.34 9.40 0.38
C GLU A 62 10.21 8.45 1.58
N ALA A 63 10.46 7.16 1.38
CA ALA A 63 10.46 6.18 2.47
C ALA A 63 11.53 6.48 3.52
N SER A 64 12.73 6.90 3.10
CA SER A 64 13.84 7.25 4.01
C SER A 64 13.53 8.51 4.82
N LEU A 65 12.92 9.52 4.21
CA LEU A 65 12.50 10.75 4.88
C LEU A 65 11.43 10.45 5.94
N ASP A 66 10.43 9.65 5.61
CA ASP A 66 9.39 9.27 6.57
C ASP A 66 9.95 8.48 7.75
N VAL A 67 10.90 7.57 7.51
CA VAL A 67 11.61 6.85 8.59
C VAL A 67 12.38 7.83 9.47
N ALA A 68 13.09 8.79 8.89
CA ALA A 68 13.83 9.82 9.64
C ALA A 68 12.88 10.73 10.44
N GLU A 69 11.65 10.90 9.99
CA GLU A 69 10.59 11.63 10.68
C GLU A 69 9.82 10.81 11.73
N GLY A 70 10.16 9.54 11.90
CA GLY A 70 9.64 8.69 12.97
C GLY A 70 8.54 7.72 12.54
N ALA A 71 8.44 7.38 11.25
CA ALA A 71 7.59 6.28 10.81
C ALA A 71 8.16 4.92 11.27
N ASP A 72 7.30 4.08 11.83
CA ASP A 72 7.62 2.72 12.25
C ASP A 72 7.43 1.70 11.11
N ILE A 73 6.52 2.00 10.20
CA ILE A 73 6.17 1.19 9.04
C ILE A 73 6.05 2.11 7.83
N VAL A 74 6.64 1.72 6.70
CA VAL A 74 6.47 2.42 5.42
C VAL A 74 5.54 1.64 4.51
N MET A 75 4.63 2.34 3.80
CA MET A 75 3.65 1.69 2.93
C MET A 75 3.82 2.12 1.48
N ILE A 76 3.73 1.12 0.59
CA ILE A 76 3.70 1.32 -0.86
C ILE A 76 2.26 1.13 -1.35
N LYS A 77 1.77 2.10 -2.12
CA LYS A 77 0.39 2.14 -2.62
C LYS A 77 0.32 2.74 -4.02
N PRO A 78 -0.26 2.03 -4.99
CA PRO A 78 -0.75 0.64 -4.92
C PRO A 78 0.39 -0.37 -4.95
N ALA A 79 0.09 -1.68 -4.87
CA ALA A 79 1.10 -2.71 -4.78
C ALA A 79 1.27 -3.53 -6.06
N SER A 80 0.18 -4.02 -6.68
CA SER A 80 0.23 -5.08 -7.70
C SER A 80 1.06 -4.70 -8.93
N ALA A 81 0.94 -3.45 -9.39
CA ALA A 81 1.68 -2.94 -10.53
C ALA A 81 3.07 -2.36 -10.17
N TYR A 82 3.50 -2.46 -8.90
CA TYR A 82 4.70 -1.82 -8.35
C TYR A 82 5.55 -2.79 -7.52
N LEU A 83 5.55 -4.10 -7.86
CA LEU A 83 6.34 -5.11 -7.14
C LEU A 83 7.84 -4.87 -7.23
N ASP A 84 8.31 -4.28 -8.29
CA ASP A 84 9.67 -3.81 -8.49
C ASP A 84 10.03 -2.73 -7.45
N VAL A 85 9.16 -1.75 -7.26
CA VAL A 85 9.32 -0.71 -6.25
C VAL A 85 9.28 -1.30 -4.83
N VAL A 86 8.34 -2.24 -4.58
CA VAL A 86 8.29 -2.96 -3.29
C VAL A 86 9.60 -3.64 -2.99
N ARG A 87 10.21 -4.31 -3.98
CA ARG A 87 11.49 -4.98 -3.82
C ARG A 87 12.61 -4.00 -3.50
N GLU A 88 12.73 -2.91 -4.25
CA GLU A 88 13.81 -1.93 -4.07
C GLU A 88 13.69 -1.19 -2.74
N VAL A 89 12.49 -0.75 -2.35
CA VAL A 89 12.26 -0.13 -1.04
C VAL A 89 12.53 -1.12 0.09
N SER A 90 12.09 -2.37 -0.04
CA SER A 90 12.34 -3.42 0.97
C SER A 90 13.83 -3.73 1.16
N ASN A 91 14.64 -3.60 0.11
CA ASN A 91 16.08 -3.77 0.19
C ASN A 91 16.81 -2.57 0.82
N ALA A 92 16.24 -1.37 0.67
CA ALA A 92 16.87 -0.11 1.08
C ALA A 92 16.48 0.34 2.50
N ILE A 93 15.31 -0.07 3.00
CA ILE A 93 14.73 0.42 4.25
C ILE A 93 14.72 -0.69 5.30
N GLU A 94 15.24 -0.41 6.51
CA GLU A 94 15.27 -1.36 7.63
C GLU A 94 13.95 -1.45 8.42
N ARG A 95 12.91 -0.71 8.02
CA ARG A 95 11.58 -0.75 8.64
C ARG A 95 10.69 -1.77 7.94
N PRO A 96 9.68 -2.34 8.64
CA PRO A 96 8.69 -3.17 8.00
C PRO A 96 8.02 -2.47 6.82
N VAL A 97 7.93 -3.15 5.69
CA VAL A 97 7.28 -2.65 4.49
C VAL A 97 5.85 -3.19 4.43
N ALA A 98 4.89 -2.28 4.40
CA ALA A 98 3.49 -2.57 4.13
C ALA A 98 3.17 -2.31 2.66
N VAL A 99 2.19 -3.04 2.14
CA VAL A 99 1.64 -2.82 0.80
C VAL A 99 0.12 -2.72 0.84
N TYR A 100 -0.44 -1.91 -0.06
CA TYR A 100 -1.88 -1.82 -0.21
C TYR A 100 -2.34 -2.38 -1.56
N ASN A 101 -3.06 -3.50 -1.50
CA ASN A 101 -3.82 -4.06 -2.62
C ASN A 101 -5.13 -3.28 -2.72
N VAL A 102 -5.18 -2.32 -3.66
CA VAL A 102 -6.20 -1.27 -3.70
C VAL A 102 -7.50 -1.70 -4.39
N SER A 103 -8.48 -0.80 -4.43
CA SER A 103 -9.82 -1.10 -4.94
C SER A 103 -9.85 -1.55 -6.40
N GLY A 104 -8.97 -1.00 -7.25
CA GLY A 104 -8.82 -1.46 -8.63
C GLY A 104 -8.29 -2.89 -8.72
N ASP A 105 -7.27 -3.22 -7.94
CA ASP A 105 -6.74 -4.58 -7.83
C ASP A 105 -7.84 -5.57 -7.38
N TYR A 106 -8.59 -5.18 -6.34
CA TYR A 106 -9.73 -5.96 -5.85
C TYR A 106 -10.78 -6.19 -6.94
N SER A 107 -11.18 -5.14 -7.65
CA SER A 107 -12.19 -5.22 -8.70
C SER A 107 -11.75 -6.09 -9.86
N MET A 108 -10.46 -6.09 -10.23
CA MET A 108 -9.92 -6.96 -11.27
C MET A 108 -10.05 -8.44 -10.90
N VAL A 109 -9.71 -8.80 -9.66
CA VAL A 109 -9.86 -10.19 -9.17
C VAL A 109 -11.34 -10.59 -9.14
N MET A 110 -12.21 -9.72 -8.63
CA MET A 110 -13.65 -9.99 -8.58
C MET A 110 -14.29 -10.15 -9.95
N ALA A 111 -13.79 -9.44 -10.97
CA ALA A 111 -14.27 -9.54 -12.34
C ALA A 111 -13.73 -10.79 -13.07
N ALA A 112 -12.53 -11.24 -12.73
CA ALA A 112 -11.87 -12.37 -13.38
C ALA A 112 -12.18 -13.74 -12.75
N ALA A 113 -12.51 -13.76 -11.44
CA ALA A 113 -12.81 -15.00 -10.73
C ALA A 113 -14.24 -15.47 -11.04
N GLU A 114 -14.37 -16.67 -11.59
CA GLU A 114 -15.66 -17.29 -11.93
C GLU A 114 -16.42 -17.78 -10.69
N ASP A 115 -15.67 -18.20 -9.66
CA ASP A 115 -16.17 -18.77 -8.41
C ASP A 115 -15.24 -18.48 -7.23
N GLU A 116 -15.60 -18.93 -6.03
CA GLU A 116 -14.78 -18.77 -4.83
C GLU A 116 -13.45 -19.52 -4.91
N PRO A 117 -13.36 -20.78 -5.36
CA PRO A 117 -12.09 -21.47 -5.50
C PRO A 117 -11.12 -20.78 -6.46
N SER A 118 -11.58 -20.24 -7.57
CA SER A 118 -10.73 -19.48 -8.49
C SER A 118 -10.26 -18.16 -7.85
N ARG A 119 -11.15 -17.46 -7.15
CA ARG A 119 -10.81 -16.24 -6.39
C ARG A 119 -9.77 -16.52 -5.32
N GLN A 120 -9.93 -17.59 -4.54
CA GLN A 120 -8.95 -18.01 -3.53
C GLN A 120 -7.55 -18.18 -4.15
N LYS A 121 -7.45 -18.91 -5.26
CA LYS A 121 -6.16 -19.14 -5.95
C LYS A 121 -5.52 -17.80 -6.37
N MET A 122 -6.29 -16.92 -7.00
CA MET A 122 -5.79 -15.62 -7.46
C MET A 122 -5.33 -14.75 -6.29
N VAL A 123 -6.12 -14.65 -5.23
CA VAL A 123 -5.79 -13.84 -4.04
C VAL A 123 -4.53 -14.38 -3.35
N THR A 124 -4.45 -15.69 -3.18
CA THR A 124 -3.30 -16.35 -2.56
C THR A 124 -2.02 -16.10 -3.38
N GLU A 125 -2.09 -16.21 -4.70
CA GLU A 125 -0.96 -15.93 -5.60
C GLU A 125 -0.50 -14.47 -5.51
N ILE A 126 -1.44 -13.52 -5.52
CA ILE A 126 -1.16 -12.09 -5.35
C ILE A 126 -0.47 -11.83 -4.00
N PHE A 127 -0.99 -12.39 -2.91
CA PHE A 127 -0.39 -12.17 -1.59
C PHE A 127 1.01 -12.78 -1.47
N HIS A 128 1.22 -13.95 -2.06
CA HIS A 128 2.57 -14.51 -2.16
C HIS A 128 3.50 -13.66 -3.03
N SER A 129 3.00 -13.01 -4.08
CA SER A 129 3.82 -12.10 -4.89
C SER A 129 4.29 -10.89 -4.08
N PHE A 130 3.43 -10.32 -3.24
CA PHE A 130 3.80 -9.24 -2.31
C PHE A 130 4.85 -9.70 -1.30
N LYS A 131 4.67 -10.90 -0.72
CA LYS A 131 5.65 -11.48 0.21
C LYS A 131 7.00 -11.70 -0.46
N ARG A 132 7.02 -12.26 -1.68
CA ARG A 132 8.27 -12.44 -2.45
C ARG A 132 8.94 -11.10 -2.79
N ALA A 133 8.15 -10.05 -3.03
CA ALA A 133 8.68 -8.70 -3.24
C ALA A 133 9.29 -8.08 -1.98
N GLY A 134 8.98 -8.59 -0.78
CA GLY A 134 9.54 -8.12 0.49
C GLY A 134 8.55 -7.50 1.46
N ALA A 135 7.25 -7.49 1.12
CA ALA A 135 6.23 -6.96 2.02
C ALA A 135 6.08 -7.84 3.28
N GLY A 136 6.16 -7.23 4.44
CA GLY A 136 5.86 -7.83 5.74
C GLY A 136 4.37 -7.76 6.11
N ILE A 137 3.69 -6.73 5.64
CA ILE A 137 2.30 -6.41 5.97
C ILE A 137 1.51 -6.20 4.69
N ILE A 138 0.31 -6.78 4.60
CA ILE A 138 -0.57 -6.64 3.44
C ILE A 138 -1.92 -6.08 3.88
N VAL A 139 -2.30 -4.93 3.32
CA VAL A 139 -3.64 -4.35 3.46
C VAL A 139 -4.42 -4.64 2.18
N SER A 140 -5.58 -5.28 2.29
CA SER A 140 -6.39 -5.66 1.14
C SER A 140 -7.88 -5.76 1.48
N TYR A 141 -8.73 -5.49 0.51
CA TYR A 141 -10.17 -5.75 0.61
C TYR A 141 -10.49 -7.25 0.68
N HIS A 142 -9.58 -8.11 0.20
CA HIS A 142 -9.72 -9.57 0.31
C HIS A 142 -9.36 -10.12 1.70
N THR A 143 -8.66 -9.36 2.55
CA THR A 143 -8.10 -9.87 3.81
C THR A 143 -9.16 -10.49 4.72
N ARG A 144 -10.33 -9.84 4.86
CA ARG A 144 -11.41 -10.34 5.73
C ARG A 144 -11.90 -11.73 5.28
N GLU A 145 -12.14 -11.90 3.99
CA GLU A 145 -12.58 -13.17 3.43
C GLU A 145 -11.49 -14.23 3.55
N ALA A 146 -10.27 -13.90 3.15
CA ALA A 146 -9.13 -14.80 3.20
C ALA A 146 -8.83 -15.34 4.61
N VAL A 147 -8.92 -14.48 5.63
CA VAL A 147 -8.74 -14.89 7.04
C VAL A 147 -9.92 -15.72 7.52
N SER A 148 -11.17 -15.30 7.26
CA SER A 148 -12.36 -16.01 7.73
C SER A 148 -12.52 -17.40 7.13
N LYS A 149 -11.98 -17.62 5.93
CA LYS A 149 -12.02 -18.89 5.19
C LYS A 149 -10.72 -19.69 5.24
N ASN A 150 -9.76 -19.20 6.01
CA ASN A 150 -8.45 -19.87 6.20
C ASN A 150 -7.76 -20.20 4.86
N TRP A 151 -7.58 -19.19 3.98
CA TRP A 151 -6.94 -19.37 2.68
C TRP A 151 -5.41 -19.49 2.72
N PHE A 152 -4.81 -19.36 3.92
CA PHE A 152 -3.35 -19.42 4.16
C PHE A 152 -3.00 -20.52 5.15
#